data_a909727edc8b0b8adadcd1d724d6501e
#
_entry.id   a909727edc8b0b8adadcd1d724d6501e
#
_cell.length_a   1.000
_cell.length_b   1.000
_cell.length_c   1.000
_cell.angle_alpha   90.00
_cell.angle_beta   90.00
_cell.angle_gamma   90.00
#
_symmetry.space_group_name_H-M   'P 1'
#
loop_
_entity.id
_entity.type
_entity.pdbx_description
1 polymer ?
#
loop_
_entity_poly.entity_id
_entity_poly.type
_entity_poly.pdbx_seq_one_letter_code
_entity_poly.pdbx_strand_id
1 'polypeptide(L)'
;MMELLTDPQAWMAFITLTTLELVLGIDNIIFISILVAKLPKEKREFARRLGLFLAMFMRIALLMTLAWIANMTAPLFTVMEQAVSGRDIILIAGGLFLIWKSTQEIHQLLEGVEGHATHTVRNNFFAIIFQIIIIDLVFSLDSIITAVGMSNQIPVMVAAVVTSVALMIAFAGFIGRFIEDHPTIKMLALGFLLVVGVVLVADGTGHHVPKGYIYFAMAFSIAIEALNIRLRGKSHKPVDLREAYAATDKDTPAH
;
A
#
# COMPACT_ATOMS: atom_id res chain seq x y z
N MET A 1 12.77 27.63 -13.12
CA MET A 1 13.31 26.27 -12.97
C MET A 1 14.78 26.24 -12.52
N MET A 2 15.67 27.09 -13.05
CA MET A 2 17.07 27.16 -12.56
C MET A 2 17.18 27.61 -11.12
N GLU A 3 16.33 28.54 -10.65
CA GLU A 3 16.32 29.00 -9.26
C GLU A 3 15.98 27.89 -8.25
N LEU A 4 15.10 26.95 -8.62
CA LEU A 4 14.76 25.79 -7.77
C LEU A 4 15.93 24.83 -7.56
N LEU A 5 16.84 24.72 -8.56
CA LEU A 5 18.01 23.84 -8.46
C LEU A 5 19.12 24.42 -7.57
N THR A 6 19.09 25.73 -7.32
CA THR A 6 20.05 26.44 -6.46
C THR A 6 19.49 26.74 -5.07
N ASP A 7 18.20 26.51 -4.84
CA ASP A 7 17.53 26.79 -3.56
C ASP A 7 17.74 25.61 -2.58
N PRO A 8 18.46 25.81 -1.46
CA PRO A 8 18.63 24.79 -0.43
C PRO A 8 17.31 24.33 0.20
N GLN A 9 16.30 25.20 0.26
CA GLN A 9 14.98 24.85 0.83
C GLN A 9 14.23 23.90 -0.09
N ALA A 10 14.34 24.09 -1.42
CA ALA A 10 13.75 23.16 -2.40
C ALA A 10 14.38 21.76 -2.30
N TRP A 11 15.69 21.66 -2.09
CA TRP A 11 16.37 20.38 -1.89
C TRP A 11 15.98 19.70 -0.57
N MET A 12 15.89 20.44 0.52
CA MET A 12 15.41 19.90 1.80
C MET A 12 13.98 19.38 1.66
N ALA A 13 13.08 20.14 1.05
CA ALA A 13 11.71 19.71 0.79
C ALA A 13 11.69 18.45 -0.10
N PHE A 14 12.47 18.41 -1.18
CA PHE A 14 12.55 17.26 -2.07
C PHE A 14 13.00 16.00 -1.34
N ILE A 15 14.09 16.06 -0.58
CA ILE A 15 14.62 14.92 0.17
C ILE A 15 13.62 14.44 1.23
N THR A 16 13.04 15.37 1.98
CA THR A 16 12.07 15.06 3.03
C THR A 16 10.81 14.42 2.45
N LEU A 17 10.24 15.01 1.39
CA LEU A 17 9.06 14.47 0.72
C LEU A 17 9.35 13.12 0.06
N THR A 18 10.50 12.96 -0.60
CA THR A 18 10.90 11.68 -1.20
C THR A 18 11.05 10.59 -0.13
N THR A 19 11.68 10.91 1.00
CA THR A 19 11.84 9.99 2.11
C THR A 19 10.48 9.61 2.72
N LEU A 20 9.62 10.60 2.94
CA LEU A 20 8.27 10.39 3.46
C LEU A 20 7.45 9.50 2.50
N GLU A 21 7.47 9.79 1.20
CA GLU A 21 6.79 8.98 0.17
C GLU A 21 7.35 7.56 0.09
N LEU A 22 8.66 7.36 0.28
CA LEU A 22 9.25 6.02 0.33
C LEU A 22 8.80 5.25 1.57
N VAL A 23 8.80 5.88 2.74
CA VAL A 23 8.37 5.24 3.99
C VAL A 23 6.90 4.84 3.89
N LEU A 24 6.03 5.76 3.42
CA LEU A 24 4.61 5.48 3.17
C LEU A 24 4.38 4.48 2.04
N GLY A 25 5.29 4.44 1.07
CA GLY A 25 5.20 3.58 -0.10
C GLY A 25 5.61 2.12 0.15
N ILE A 26 6.30 1.81 1.26
CA ILE A 26 6.66 0.44 1.62
C ILE A 26 5.39 -0.41 1.80
N ASP A 27 4.40 0.11 2.51
CA ASP A 27 3.12 -0.57 2.72
C ASP A 27 2.40 -0.84 1.39
N ASN A 28 2.45 0.12 0.46
CA ASN A 28 1.90 -0.03 -0.88
C ASN A 28 2.60 -1.14 -1.68
N ILE A 29 3.95 -1.22 -1.63
CA ILE A 29 4.68 -2.29 -2.31
C ILE A 29 4.32 -3.66 -1.72
N ILE A 30 4.24 -3.77 -0.40
CA ILE A 30 3.88 -5.01 0.30
C ILE A 30 2.48 -5.44 -0.12
N PHE A 31 1.51 -4.52 -0.07
CA PHE A 31 0.14 -4.81 -0.44
C PHE A 31 -0.02 -5.17 -1.92
N ILE A 32 0.60 -4.41 -2.82
CA ILE A 32 0.63 -4.73 -4.26
C ILE A 32 1.20 -6.13 -4.46
N SER A 33 2.26 -6.51 -3.75
CA SER A 33 2.88 -7.83 -3.85
C SER A 33 1.92 -8.95 -3.42
N ILE A 34 1.14 -8.73 -2.35
CA ILE A 34 0.10 -9.68 -1.91
C ILE A 34 -1.01 -9.81 -2.95
N LEU A 35 -1.48 -8.72 -3.53
CA LEU A 35 -2.53 -8.75 -4.55
C LEU A 35 -2.08 -9.43 -5.84
N VAL A 36 -0.88 -9.10 -6.35
CA VAL A 36 -0.38 -9.68 -7.59
C VAL A 36 0.01 -11.15 -7.43
N ALA A 37 0.27 -11.63 -6.20
CA ALA A 37 0.51 -13.06 -5.93
C ALA A 37 -0.69 -13.95 -6.36
N LYS A 38 -1.89 -13.37 -6.48
CA LYS A 38 -3.09 -14.05 -7.02
C LYS A 38 -3.06 -14.25 -8.53
N LEU A 39 -2.15 -13.57 -9.23
CA LEU A 39 -1.96 -13.73 -10.66
C LEU A 39 -1.00 -14.87 -10.98
N PRO A 40 -1.08 -15.45 -12.20
CA PRO A 40 -0.05 -16.35 -12.72
C PRO A 40 1.33 -15.73 -12.62
N LYS A 41 2.36 -16.53 -12.32
CA LYS A 41 3.74 -16.06 -12.06
C LYS A 41 4.27 -15.14 -13.15
N GLU A 42 3.96 -15.45 -14.42
CA GLU A 42 4.40 -14.68 -15.59
C GLU A 42 3.84 -13.24 -15.62
N LYS A 43 2.68 -13.02 -15.00
CA LYS A 43 1.98 -11.71 -15.00
C LYS A 43 2.25 -10.88 -13.74
N ARG A 44 2.81 -11.47 -12.67
CA ARG A 44 3.00 -10.80 -11.38
C ARG A 44 3.90 -9.57 -11.49
N GLU A 45 5.06 -9.73 -12.11
CA GLU A 45 6.03 -8.63 -12.24
C GLU A 45 5.50 -7.49 -13.09
N PHE A 46 4.85 -7.82 -14.21
CA PHE A 46 4.21 -6.82 -15.06
C PHE A 46 3.08 -6.08 -14.34
N ALA A 47 2.20 -6.82 -13.65
CA ALA A 47 1.10 -6.22 -12.87
C ALA A 47 1.61 -5.31 -11.76
N ARG A 48 2.68 -5.70 -11.06
CA ARG A 48 3.31 -4.90 -10.00
C ARG A 48 3.85 -3.58 -10.54
N ARG A 49 4.63 -3.63 -11.62
CA ARG A 49 5.20 -2.43 -12.25
C ARG A 49 4.10 -1.52 -12.82
N LEU A 50 3.13 -2.11 -13.50
CA LEU A 50 2.00 -1.36 -14.06
C LEU A 50 1.16 -0.70 -12.97
N GLY A 51 0.88 -1.42 -11.87
CA GLY A 51 0.15 -0.88 -10.72
C GLY A 51 0.86 0.32 -10.11
N LEU A 52 2.17 0.22 -9.83
CA LEU A 52 2.98 1.34 -9.31
C LEU A 52 3.04 2.52 -10.28
N PHE A 53 3.16 2.23 -11.58
CA PHE A 53 3.18 3.26 -12.61
C PHE A 53 1.86 4.02 -12.69
N LEU A 54 0.73 3.32 -12.68
CA LEU A 54 -0.60 3.94 -12.67
C LEU A 54 -0.86 4.71 -11.37
N ALA A 55 -0.41 4.19 -10.23
CA ALA A 55 -0.44 4.87 -8.94
C ALA A 55 0.33 6.20 -9.00
N MET A 56 1.51 6.23 -9.63
CA MET A 56 2.27 7.47 -9.83
C MET A 56 1.46 8.54 -10.59
N PHE A 57 0.82 8.15 -11.71
CA PHE A 57 0.00 9.10 -12.46
C PHE A 57 -1.20 9.59 -11.66
N MET A 58 -1.83 8.70 -10.88
CA MET A 58 -2.92 9.08 -9.99
C MET A 58 -2.47 10.11 -8.95
N ARG A 59 -1.30 9.90 -8.31
CA ARG A 59 -0.73 10.85 -7.35
C ARG A 59 -0.41 12.20 -7.98
N ILE A 60 0.18 12.21 -9.19
CA ILE A 60 0.47 13.46 -9.92
C ILE A 60 -0.84 14.16 -10.27
N ALA A 61 -1.87 13.43 -10.73
CA ALA A 61 -3.17 14.01 -11.02
C ALA A 61 -3.82 14.62 -9.76
N LEU A 62 -3.73 13.93 -8.63
CA LEU A 62 -4.19 14.46 -7.34
C LEU A 62 -3.43 15.72 -6.92
N LEU A 63 -2.11 15.75 -7.09
CA LEU A 63 -1.30 16.96 -6.84
C LEU A 63 -1.71 18.14 -7.74
N MET A 64 -2.02 17.87 -9.02
CA MET A 64 -2.49 18.92 -9.94
C MET A 64 -3.88 19.43 -9.58
N THR A 65 -4.70 18.62 -8.91
CA THR A 65 -6.03 19.02 -8.42
C THR A 65 -5.99 19.54 -6.97
N LEU A 66 -4.85 20.02 -6.54
CA LEU A 66 -4.58 20.44 -5.16
C LEU A 66 -5.61 21.43 -4.61
N ALA A 67 -5.99 22.44 -5.39
CA ALA A 67 -7.00 23.42 -5.01
C ALA A 67 -8.36 22.77 -4.73
N TRP A 68 -8.70 21.71 -5.46
CA TRP A 68 -9.93 20.94 -5.25
C TRP A 68 -9.84 20.09 -3.97
N ILE A 69 -8.69 19.45 -3.73
CA ILE A 69 -8.44 18.65 -2.52
C ILE A 69 -8.47 19.54 -1.27
N ALA A 70 -7.88 20.73 -1.32
CA ALA A 70 -7.95 21.69 -0.23
C ALA A 70 -9.40 22.06 0.13
N ASN A 71 -10.27 22.17 -0.88
CA ASN A 71 -11.70 22.42 -0.67
C ASN A 71 -12.44 21.18 -0.10
N MET A 72 -11.93 19.97 -0.26
CA MET A 72 -12.53 18.76 0.31
C MET A 72 -12.43 18.70 1.85
N THR A 73 -11.57 19.52 2.45
CA THR A 73 -11.49 19.67 3.92
C THR A 73 -12.58 20.59 4.48
N ALA A 74 -13.32 21.31 3.60
CA ALA A 74 -14.46 22.11 4.03
C ALA A 74 -15.60 21.21 4.55
N PRO A 75 -16.28 21.60 5.63
CA PRO A 75 -17.38 20.83 6.18
C PRO A 75 -18.55 20.76 5.19
N LEU A 76 -19.00 19.56 4.87
CA LEU A 76 -20.18 19.32 4.03
C LEU A 76 -21.46 19.33 4.88
N PHE A 77 -21.39 18.74 6.06
CA PHE A 77 -22.49 18.68 7.03
C PHE A 77 -21.92 18.40 8.43
N THR A 78 -22.77 18.59 9.45
CA THR A 78 -22.40 18.34 10.84
C THR A 78 -23.22 17.19 11.39
N VAL A 79 -22.56 16.17 11.95
CA VAL A 79 -23.19 15.03 12.63
C VAL A 79 -22.69 14.98 14.07
N MET A 80 -23.59 14.95 15.06
CA MET A 80 -23.24 14.89 16.48
C MET A 80 -22.17 15.94 16.89
N GLU A 81 -22.33 17.19 16.45
CA GLU A 81 -21.42 18.31 16.70
C GLU A 81 -20.04 18.21 16.00
N GLN A 82 -19.79 17.18 15.21
CA GLN A 82 -18.59 17.05 14.39
C GLN A 82 -18.87 17.48 12.94
N ALA A 83 -18.02 18.35 12.43
CA ALA A 83 -18.06 18.76 11.04
C ALA A 83 -17.43 17.66 10.18
N VAL A 84 -18.21 17.09 9.26
CA VAL A 84 -17.76 16.03 8.35
C VAL A 84 -17.42 16.64 7.00
N SER A 85 -16.19 16.41 6.54
CA SER A 85 -15.70 16.85 5.24
C SER A 85 -15.70 15.70 4.21
N GLY A 86 -15.52 16.05 2.93
CA GLY A 86 -15.34 15.04 1.88
C GLY A 86 -14.10 14.15 2.12
N ARG A 87 -13.04 14.70 2.71
CA ARG A 87 -11.84 13.96 3.12
C ARG A 87 -12.21 12.89 4.15
N ASP A 88 -12.99 13.22 5.16
CA ASP A 88 -13.33 12.30 6.25
C ASP A 88 -14.14 11.10 5.73
N ILE A 89 -15.08 11.35 4.80
CA ILE A 89 -15.85 10.30 4.15
C ILE A 89 -14.93 9.32 3.40
N ILE A 90 -13.95 9.85 2.65
CA ILE A 90 -13.01 9.00 1.89
C ILE A 90 -12.11 8.21 2.83
N LEU A 91 -11.64 8.81 3.93
CA LEU A 91 -10.82 8.13 4.93
C LEU A 91 -11.60 7.00 5.62
N ILE A 92 -12.84 7.24 6.02
CA ILE A 92 -13.71 6.23 6.64
C ILE A 92 -13.99 5.09 5.64
N ALA A 93 -14.44 5.43 4.43
CA ALA A 93 -14.76 4.42 3.41
C ALA A 93 -13.52 3.60 3.01
N GLY A 94 -12.38 4.26 2.81
CA GLY A 94 -11.11 3.61 2.50
C GLY A 94 -10.59 2.76 3.65
N GLY A 95 -10.67 3.25 4.88
CA GLY A 95 -10.28 2.50 6.07
C GLY A 95 -11.13 1.23 6.27
N LEU A 96 -12.45 1.34 6.15
CA LEU A 96 -13.37 0.18 6.20
C LEU A 96 -13.08 -0.82 5.08
N PHE A 97 -12.81 -0.34 3.87
CA PHE A 97 -12.41 -1.19 2.75
C PHE A 97 -11.10 -1.94 3.05
N LEU A 98 -10.09 -1.28 3.64
CA LEU A 98 -8.83 -1.92 4.01
C LEU A 98 -9.02 -2.98 5.11
N ILE A 99 -9.81 -2.70 6.14
CA ILE A 99 -10.14 -3.65 7.21
C ILE A 99 -10.81 -4.89 6.62
N TRP A 100 -11.86 -4.68 5.82
CA TRP A 100 -12.58 -5.78 5.16
C TRP A 100 -11.65 -6.61 4.28
N LYS A 101 -10.86 -5.94 3.44
CA LYS A 101 -9.96 -6.61 2.50
C LYS A 101 -8.84 -7.37 3.20
N SER A 102 -8.20 -6.78 4.21
CA SER A 102 -7.15 -7.44 4.98
C SER A 102 -7.68 -8.68 5.69
N THR A 103 -8.85 -8.58 6.32
CA THR A 103 -9.51 -9.71 6.99
C THR A 103 -9.82 -10.83 5.99
N GLN A 104 -10.34 -10.48 4.81
CA GLN A 104 -10.62 -11.46 3.75
C GLN A 104 -9.35 -12.16 3.25
N GLU A 105 -8.25 -11.41 3.08
CA GLU A 105 -6.96 -11.99 2.66
C GLU A 105 -6.38 -12.92 3.72
N ILE A 106 -6.44 -12.52 5.00
CA ILE A 106 -6.00 -13.37 6.11
C ILE A 106 -6.81 -14.66 6.15
N HIS A 107 -8.13 -14.57 6.05
CA HIS A 107 -9.01 -15.75 6.02
C HIS A 107 -8.66 -16.70 4.85
N GLN A 108 -8.48 -16.15 3.64
CA GLN A 108 -8.11 -16.96 2.47
C GLN A 108 -6.77 -17.67 2.62
N LEU A 109 -5.79 -17.03 3.28
CA LEU A 109 -4.45 -17.61 3.49
C LEU A 109 -4.45 -18.70 4.57
N LEU A 110 -5.33 -18.63 5.55
CA LEU A 110 -5.38 -19.56 6.68
C LEU A 110 -6.41 -20.68 6.47
N GLU A 111 -7.62 -20.35 6.02
CA GLU A 111 -8.76 -21.25 5.97
C GLU A 111 -9.31 -21.50 4.56
N GLY A 112 -8.72 -20.87 3.53
CA GLY A 112 -9.15 -21.05 2.14
C GLY A 112 -9.13 -22.54 1.73
N VAL A 113 -10.15 -23.02 1.04
CA VAL A 113 -10.24 -24.41 0.59
C VAL A 113 -9.28 -24.64 -0.56
N GLU A 114 -8.38 -25.60 -0.44
CA GLU A 114 -7.51 -26.03 -1.53
C GLU A 114 -8.38 -26.52 -2.72
N GLY A 115 -8.17 -25.93 -3.88
CA GLY A 115 -8.81 -26.36 -5.13
C GLY A 115 -10.17 -25.73 -5.47
N HIS A 116 -10.80 -24.96 -4.58
CA HIS A 116 -11.98 -24.14 -4.90
C HIS A 116 -11.60 -22.67 -5.05
N ALA A 117 -10.62 -22.38 -5.90
CA ALA A 117 -10.55 -21.06 -6.50
C ALA A 117 -11.87 -20.86 -7.25
N THR A 118 -12.75 -20.06 -6.69
CA THR A 118 -13.97 -19.66 -7.40
C THR A 118 -13.50 -19.18 -8.76
N HIS A 119 -13.89 -19.87 -9.83
CA HIS A 119 -13.46 -19.64 -11.23
C HIS A 119 -13.58 -18.18 -11.70
N THR A 120 -14.26 -17.34 -10.93
CA THR A 120 -14.53 -15.93 -11.20
C THR A 120 -13.39 -14.97 -10.81
N VAL A 121 -12.54 -15.30 -9.81
CA VAL A 121 -11.42 -14.43 -9.40
C VAL A 121 -10.12 -14.74 -10.15
N ARG A 122 -10.08 -15.89 -10.81
CA ARG A 122 -8.89 -16.50 -11.40
C ARG A 122 -8.24 -15.72 -12.56
N ASN A 123 -8.89 -14.73 -13.16
CA ASN A 123 -8.37 -14.07 -14.37
C ASN A 123 -8.63 -12.57 -14.47
N ASN A 124 -9.00 -11.90 -13.39
CA ASN A 124 -9.32 -10.48 -13.54
C ASN A 124 -8.09 -9.61 -13.20
N PHE A 125 -7.09 -9.66 -14.10
CA PHE A 125 -5.94 -8.75 -14.08
C PHE A 125 -6.39 -7.29 -13.85
N PHE A 126 -7.43 -6.85 -14.55
CA PHE A 126 -7.98 -5.51 -14.40
C PHE A 126 -8.58 -5.25 -13.01
N ALA A 127 -9.22 -6.25 -12.39
CA ALA A 127 -9.75 -6.09 -11.03
C ALA A 127 -8.63 -5.89 -10.00
N ILE A 128 -7.50 -6.60 -10.15
CA ILE A 128 -6.34 -6.42 -9.29
C ILE A 128 -5.70 -5.05 -9.49
N ILE A 129 -5.51 -4.61 -10.74
CA ILE A 129 -5.00 -3.26 -11.03
C ILE A 129 -5.94 -2.19 -10.46
N PHE A 130 -7.26 -2.35 -10.63
CA PHE A 130 -8.24 -1.43 -10.06
C PHE A 130 -8.18 -1.37 -8.53
N GLN A 131 -8.04 -2.52 -7.86
CA GLN A 131 -7.85 -2.56 -6.41
C GLN A 131 -6.57 -1.84 -5.98
N ILE A 132 -5.47 -2.01 -6.70
CA ILE A 132 -4.21 -1.31 -6.44
C ILE A 132 -4.43 0.21 -6.51
N ILE A 133 -5.10 0.69 -7.57
CA ILE A 133 -5.36 2.12 -7.76
C ILE A 133 -6.24 2.69 -6.64
N ILE A 134 -7.31 1.99 -6.27
CA ILE A 134 -8.21 2.45 -5.19
C ILE A 134 -7.47 2.56 -3.87
N ILE A 135 -6.65 1.59 -3.53
CA ILE A 135 -5.91 1.59 -2.27
C ILE A 135 -4.84 2.69 -2.28
N ASP A 136 -4.11 2.83 -3.39
CA ASP A 136 -3.14 3.91 -3.50
C ASP A 136 -3.81 5.29 -3.44
N LEU A 137 -5.01 5.44 -4.00
CA LEU A 137 -5.82 6.67 -3.90
C LEU A 137 -6.10 7.03 -2.44
N VAL A 138 -6.54 6.06 -1.63
CA VAL A 138 -6.85 6.27 -0.21
C VAL A 138 -5.61 6.72 0.57
N PHE A 139 -4.47 6.06 0.37
CA PHE A 139 -3.21 6.42 1.02
C PHE A 139 -2.65 7.76 0.52
N SER A 140 -2.80 8.05 -0.77
CA SER A 140 -2.25 9.24 -1.40
C SER A 140 -2.96 10.52 -0.99
N LEU A 141 -4.29 10.47 -0.75
CA LEU A 141 -5.04 11.66 -0.30
C LEU A 141 -4.45 12.24 0.98
N ASP A 142 -4.12 11.39 1.92
CA ASP A 142 -3.61 11.81 3.20
C ASP A 142 -2.13 12.25 3.13
N SER A 143 -1.29 11.57 2.33
CA SER A 143 0.10 11.97 2.10
C SER A 143 0.18 13.30 1.35
N ILE A 144 -0.70 13.55 0.38
CA ILE A 144 -0.75 14.80 -0.38
C ILE A 144 -1.14 15.97 0.52
N ILE A 145 -2.15 15.83 1.38
CA ILE A 145 -2.54 16.88 2.32
C ILE A 145 -1.37 17.22 3.25
N THR A 146 -0.64 16.22 3.71
CA THR A 146 0.56 16.41 4.53
C THR A 146 1.68 17.12 3.74
N ALA A 147 1.92 16.70 2.50
CA ALA A 147 2.94 17.28 1.63
C ALA A 147 2.67 18.77 1.31
N VAL A 148 1.40 19.12 1.09
CA VAL A 148 0.96 20.51 0.89
C VAL A 148 1.27 21.40 2.10
N GLY A 149 1.07 20.87 3.30
CA GLY A 149 1.44 21.57 4.53
C GLY A 149 2.95 21.82 4.68
N MET A 150 3.78 21.01 4.01
CA MET A 150 5.25 21.10 4.09
C MET A 150 5.88 21.94 2.97
N SER A 151 5.28 21.99 1.80
CA SER A 151 5.81 22.73 0.65
C SER A 151 4.69 23.19 -0.26
N ASN A 152 4.76 24.46 -0.68
CA ASN A 152 3.86 25.02 -1.69
C ASN A 152 4.42 24.87 -3.12
N GLN A 153 5.54 24.17 -3.31
CA GLN A 153 6.23 24.07 -4.59
C GLN A 153 5.81 22.77 -5.31
N ILE A 154 4.74 22.82 -6.09
CA ILE A 154 4.23 21.68 -6.88
C ILE A 154 5.33 20.95 -7.68
N PRO A 155 6.26 21.65 -8.39
CA PRO A 155 7.31 20.94 -9.13
C PRO A 155 8.21 20.06 -8.25
N VAL A 156 8.51 20.51 -7.02
CA VAL A 156 9.32 19.75 -6.05
C VAL A 156 8.55 18.52 -5.57
N MET A 157 7.25 18.68 -5.30
CA MET A 157 6.37 17.56 -4.89
C MET A 157 6.26 16.51 -6.01
N VAL A 158 6.05 16.94 -7.26
CA VAL A 158 6.00 16.02 -8.42
C VAL A 158 7.33 15.28 -8.60
N ALA A 159 8.47 16.00 -8.48
CA ALA A 159 9.79 15.39 -8.57
C ALA A 159 10.00 14.35 -7.45
N ALA A 160 9.55 14.63 -6.23
CA ALA A 160 9.62 13.69 -5.10
C ALA A 160 8.78 12.43 -5.36
N VAL A 161 7.54 12.58 -5.84
CA VAL A 161 6.67 11.45 -6.20
C VAL A 161 7.29 10.60 -7.33
N VAL A 162 7.78 11.22 -8.40
CA VAL A 162 8.39 10.49 -9.51
C VAL A 162 9.63 9.72 -9.04
N THR A 163 10.48 10.35 -8.23
CA THR A 163 11.69 9.73 -7.72
C THR A 163 11.39 8.58 -6.76
N SER A 164 10.46 8.78 -5.83
CA SER A 164 10.07 7.74 -4.87
C SER A 164 9.46 6.52 -5.58
N VAL A 165 8.57 6.74 -6.55
CA VAL A 165 7.97 5.64 -7.31
C VAL A 165 8.99 4.93 -8.21
N ALA A 166 9.93 5.66 -8.82
CA ALA A 166 11.01 5.03 -9.57
C ALA A 166 11.85 4.10 -8.69
N LEU A 167 12.19 4.54 -7.48
CA LEU A 167 12.88 3.72 -6.48
C LEU A 167 12.01 2.53 -6.05
N MET A 168 10.72 2.76 -5.78
CA MET A 168 9.78 1.67 -5.45
C MET A 168 9.71 0.62 -6.55
N ILE A 169 9.61 1.01 -7.82
CA ILE A 169 9.61 0.07 -8.96
C ILE A 169 10.92 -0.73 -9.02
N ALA A 170 12.06 -0.08 -8.77
CA ALA A 170 13.36 -0.76 -8.79
C ALA A 170 13.47 -1.84 -7.69
N PHE A 171 12.94 -1.58 -6.50
CA PHE A 171 13.00 -2.50 -5.36
C PHE A 171 11.79 -3.42 -5.23
N ALA A 172 10.66 -3.12 -5.86
CA ALA A 172 9.40 -3.87 -5.72
C ALA A 172 9.53 -5.36 -6.05
N GLY A 173 10.34 -5.72 -7.05
CA GLY A 173 10.59 -7.12 -7.39
C GLY A 173 11.36 -7.88 -6.31
N PHE A 174 12.32 -7.23 -5.66
CA PHE A 174 13.07 -7.82 -4.54
C PHE A 174 12.17 -7.99 -3.31
N ILE A 175 11.47 -6.92 -2.94
CA ILE A 175 10.55 -6.91 -1.79
C ILE A 175 9.43 -7.93 -2.00
N GLY A 176 8.86 -8.02 -3.21
CA GLY A 176 7.80 -8.96 -3.52
C GLY A 176 8.22 -10.42 -3.36
N ARG A 177 9.38 -10.80 -3.88
CA ARG A 177 9.93 -12.16 -3.69
C ARG A 177 10.19 -12.45 -2.21
N PHE A 178 10.78 -11.48 -1.49
CA PHE A 178 11.04 -11.64 -0.06
C PHE A 178 9.76 -11.90 0.74
N ILE A 179 8.65 -11.23 0.41
CA ILE A 179 7.34 -11.45 1.05
C ILE A 179 6.76 -12.81 0.66
N GLU A 180 6.90 -13.22 -0.60
CA GLU A 180 6.43 -14.53 -1.08
C GLU A 180 7.17 -15.67 -0.36
N ASP A 181 8.48 -15.52 -0.12
CA ASP A 181 9.32 -16.52 0.54
C ASP A 181 9.14 -16.58 2.07
N HIS A 182 8.51 -15.54 2.68
CA HIS A 182 8.37 -15.43 4.14
C HIS A 182 6.90 -15.26 4.55
N PRO A 183 6.17 -16.36 4.80
CA PRO A 183 4.76 -16.33 5.16
C PRO A 183 4.43 -15.47 6.37
N THR A 184 5.31 -15.45 7.38
CA THR A 184 5.15 -14.64 8.60
C THR A 184 5.19 -13.14 8.29
N ILE A 185 6.10 -12.70 7.40
CA ILE A 185 6.15 -11.31 6.92
C ILE A 185 4.86 -10.94 6.17
N LYS A 186 4.31 -11.87 5.36
CA LYS A 186 3.06 -11.66 4.65
C LYS A 186 1.88 -11.46 5.62
N MET A 187 1.79 -12.28 6.67
CA MET A 187 0.76 -12.15 7.70
C MET A 187 0.93 -10.86 8.52
N LEU A 188 2.17 -10.52 8.85
CA LEU A 188 2.49 -9.28 9.55
C LEU A 188 2.06 -8.05 8.75
N ALA A 189 2.34 -8.04 7.44
CA ALA A 189 1.94 -6.99 6.53
C ALA A 189 0.42 -6.81 6.44
N LEU A 190 -0.34 -7.91 6.36
CA LEU A 190 -1.81 -7.86 6.39
C LEU A 190 -2.35 -7.34 7.72
N GLY A 191 -1.72 -7.71 8.84
CA GLY A 191 -2.03 -7.17 10.16
C GLY A 191 -1.81 -5.64 10.22
N PHE A 192 -0.72 -5.15 9.65
CA PHE A 192 -0.47 -3.70 9.56
C PHE A 192 -1.48 -2.99 8.67
N LEU A 193 -1.86 -3.59 7.56
CA LEU A 193 -2.87 -3.01 6.68
C LEU A 193 -4.23 -2.86 7.41
N LEU A 194 -4.57 -3.84 8.26
CA LEU A 194 -5.74 -3.77 9.14
C LEU A 194 -5.62 -2.61 10.13
N VAL A 195 -4.47 -2.45 10.80
CA VAL A 195 -4.20 -1.36 11.74
C VAL A 195 -4.30 0.00 11.03
N VAL A 196 -3.70 0.14 9.85
CA VAL A 196 -3.79 1.36 9.05
C VAL A 196 -5.24 1.66 8.68
N GLY A 197 -6.03 0.64 8.31
CA GLY A 197 -7.47 0.80 8.07
C GLY A 197 -8.21 1.36 9.28
N VAL A 198 -7.94 0.85 10.49
CA VAL A 198 -8.51 1.38 11.75
C VAL A 198 -8.12 2.83 11.98
N VAL A 199 -6.85 3.18 11.74
CA VAL A 199 -6.35 4.55 11.91
C VAL A 199 -7.00 5.51 10.91
N LEU A 200 -7.19 5.11 9.66
CA LEU A 200 -7.90 5.94 8.67
C LEU A 200 -9.36 6.19 9.09
N VAL A 201 -10.04 5.17 9.65
CA VAL A 201 -11.40 5.36 10.21
C VAL A 201 -11.36 6.32 11.40
N ALA A 202 -10.38 6.18 12.30
CA ALA A 202 -10.22 7.07 13.45
C ALA A 202 -9.97 8.53 12.98
N ASP A 203 -9.05 8.73 12.03
CA ASP A 203 -8.77 10.06 11.45
C ASP A 203 -10.02 10.67 10.78
N GLY A 204 -10.78 9.86 10.04
CA GLY A 204 -12.03 10.30 9.40
C GLY A 204 -13.17 10.58 10.39
N THR A 205 -13.10 10.07 11.62
CA THR A 205 -14.03 10.38 12.71
C THR A 205 -13.52 11.47 13.65
N GLY A 206 -12.47 12.21 13.24
CA GLY A 206 -11.92 13.33 14.01
C GLY A 206 -10.93 12.93 15.11
N HIS A 207 -10.57 11.65 15.22
CA HIS A 207 -9.60 11.16 16.20
C HIS A 207 -8.22 10.97 15.55
N HIS A 208 -7.43 12.04 15.55
CA HIS A 208 -6.11 12.01 14.91
C HIS A 208 -5.12 11.12 15.66
N VAL A 209 -4.64 10.08 14.99
CA VAL A 209 -3.60 9.17 15.48
C VAL A 209 -2.27 9.53 14.82
N PRO A 210 -1.24 9.96 15.59
CA PRO A 210 0.07 10.25 14.99
C PRO A 210 0.67 9.00 14.34
N LYS A 211 0.88 9.05 13.02
CA LYS A 211 1.37 7.92 12.21
C LYS A 211 2.74 7.39 12.64
N GLY A 212 3.55 8.22 13.32
CA GLY A 212 4.83 7.80 13.87
C GLY A 212 4.76 6.58 14.76
N TYR A 213 3.68 6.41 15.54
CA TYR A 213 3.47 5.22 16.38
C TYR A 213 3.29 3.95 15.55
N ILE A 214 2.56 4.06 14.43
CA ILE A 214 2.30 2.93 13.55
C ILE A 214 3.58 2.50 12.85
N TYR A 215 4.34 3.46 12.30
CA TYR A 215 5.61 3.17 11.64
C TYR A 215 6.66 2.62 12.60
N PHE A 216 6.70 3.13 13.84
CA PHE A 216 7.56 2.56 14.87
C PHE A 216 7.18 1.11 15.18
N ALA A 217 5.89 0.84 15.43
CA ALA A 217 5.40 -0.51 15.70
C ALA A 217 5.69 -1.47 14.53
N MET A 218 5.49 -1.02 13.29
CA MET A 218 5.80 -1.79 12.08
C MET A 218 7.29 -2.09 11.95
N ALA A 219 8.14 -1.07 12.07
CA ALA A 219 9.59 -1.23 11.99
C ALA A 219 10.12 -2.17 13.09
N PHE A 220 9.61 -2.03 14.31
CA PHE A 220 9.95 -2.90 15.42
C PHE A 220 9.54 -4.36 15.16
N SER A 221 8.30 -4.57 14.70
CA SER A 221 7.78 -5.91 14.41
C SER A 221 8.57 -6.59 13.26
N ILE A 222 8.91 -5.84 12.21
CA ILE A 222 9.75 -6.36 11.12
C ILE A 222 11.15 -6.69 11.63
N ALA A 223 11.74 -5.87 12.52
CA ALA A 223 13.04 -6.14 13.09
C ALA A 223 13.04 -7.42 13.95
N ILE A 224 12.00 -7.61 14.78
CA ILE A 224 11.85 -8.83 15.58
C ILE A 224 11.67 -10.04 14.67
N GLU A 225 10.86 -9.94 13.60
CA GLU A 225 10.66 -11.06 12.68
C GLU A 225 11.93 -11.38 11.87
N ALA A 226 12.71 -10.37 11.48
CA ALA A 226 14.00 -10.57 10.84
C ALA A 226 14.99 -11.31 11.79
N LEU A 227 14.98 -10.99 13.09
CA LEU A 227 15.73 -11.73 14.11
C LEU A 227 15.25 -13.17 14.23
N ASN A 228 13.93 -13.41 14.26
CA ASN A 228 13.34 -14.74 14.33
C ASN A 228 13.75 -15.61 13.15
N ILE A 229 13.66 -15.04 11.92
CA ILE A 229 14.08 -15.71 10.69
C ILE A 229 15.57 -16.08 10.76
N ARG A 230 16.40 -15.15 11.26
CA ARG A 230 17.86 -15.36 11.40
C ARG A 230 18.20 -16.42 12.44
N LEU A 231 17.49 -16.46 13.58
CA LEU A 231 17.73 -17.37 14.69
C LEU A 231 17.19 -18.78 14.42
N ARG A 232 16.08 -18.92 13.69
CA ARG A 232 15.48 -20.23 13.40
C ARG A 232 16.36 -21.15 12.56
N GLY A 233 17.35 -20.63 11.86
CA GLY A 233 18.24 -21.44 11.04
C GLY A 233 17.46 -22.28 9.98
N LYS A 234 18.17 -23.00 9.13
CA LYS A 234 17.60 -23.83 8.03
C LYS A 234 16.82 -25.07 8.47
N SER A 235 16.56 -25.25 9.77
CA SER A 235 16.07 -26.53 10.35
C SER A 235 14.55 -26.71 10.36
N HIS A 236 13.76 -25.67 10.12
CA HIS A 236 12.29 -25.78 10.07
C HIS A 236 11.76 -25.28 8.74
N LYS A 237 11.04 -26.14 8.02
CA LYS A 237 10.29 -25.72 6.82
C LYS A 237 9.24 -24.68 7.24
N PRO A 238 9.14 -23.53 6.54
CA PRO A 238 8.06 -22.58 6.77
C PRO A 238 6.70 -23.27 6.61
N VAL A 239 5.69 -22.78 7.31
CA VAL A 239 4.31 -23.21 7.08
C VAL A 239 3.90 -22.70 5.71
N ASP A 240 3.46 -23.61 4.83
CA ASP A 240 2.91 -23.22 3.54
C ASP A 240 1.56 -22.56 3.74
N LEU A 241 1.49 -21.24 3.52
CA LEU A 241 0.22 -20.53 3.45
C LEU A 241 -0.49 -20.90 2.16
N ARG A 242 -1.79 -21.09 2.22
CA ARG A 242 -2.60 -21.45 1.06
C ARG A 242 -2.47 -20.38 -0.02
N GLU A 243 -2.00 -20.77 -1.19
CA GLU A 243 -1.97 -19.92 -2.36
C GLU A 243 -3.33 -19.99 -3.07
N ALA A 244 -3.86 -18.83 -3.47
CA ALA A 244 -5.08 -18.76 -4.28
C ALA A 244 -4.90 -19.43 -5.67
N TYR A 245 -3.67 -19.74 -6.04
CA TYR A 245 -3.28 -20.43 -7.26
C TYR A 245 -2.42 -21.65 -6.92
N ALA A 246 -3.04 -22.74 -6.48
CA ALA A 246 -2.43 -24.07 -6.62
C ALA A 246 -2.61 -24.48 -8.08
N ALA A 247 -1.52 -24.58 -8.83
CA ALA A 247 -1.54 -25.28 -10.10
C ALA A 247 -2.08 -26.68 -9.82
N THR A 248 -3.27 -26.99 -10.29
CA THR A 248 -3.77 -28.37 -10.26
C THR A 248 -2.81 -29.18 -11.12
N ASP A 249 -2.08 -30.05 -10.44
CA ASP A 249 -1.20 -31.09 -11.03
C ASP A 249 -2.08 -32.13 -11.76
N LYS A 250 -2.74 -31.69 -12.83
CA LYS A 250 -3.57 -32.53 -13.71
C LYS A 250 -2.97 -32.71 -15.10
N ASP A 251 -1.73 -32.28 -15.30
CA ASP A 251 -1.01 -32.43 -16.57
C ASP A 251 0.15 -33.46 -16.47
N THR A 252 0.15 -34.31 -15.46
CA THR A 252 1.05 -35.46 -15.50
C THR A 252 0.30 -36.62 -16.15
N PRO A 253 0.62 -37.01 -17.40
CA PRO A 253 0.06 -38.19 -18.00
C PRO A 253 0.53 -39.39 -17.18
N ALA A 254 -0.42 -40.22 -16.71
CA ALA A 254 -0.14 -41.51 -16.13
C ALA A 254 0.59 -42.37 -17.17
N HIS A 255 1.84 -42.72 -16.86
CA HIS A 255 2.57 -43.81 -17.49
C HIS A 255 2.51 -45.06 -16.61
#